data_0b3a87e55b7d790a34f80e3fd067e7f7
#
_entry.id   0b3a87e55b7d790a34f80e3fd067e7f7
#
_cell.length_a   1.000
_cell.length_b   1.000
_cell.length_c   1.000
_cell.angle_alpha   90.00
_cell.angle_beta   90.00
_cell.angle_gamma   90.00
#
_symmetry.space_group_name_H-M   'P 1'
#
loop_
_entity.id
_entity.type
_entity.pdbx_description
1 polymer ?
#
loop_
_entity_poly.entity_id
_entity_poly.type
_entity_poly.pdbx_seq_one_letter_code
_entity_poly.pdbx_strand_id
1 'polypeptide(L)'
;MAVIKASNLKKNFGKAKALDGVDLEVNKGEIYGFIGPNGAGKTTTIRILLGIIKADEGYASIFGKDAWNDAVEIHKRVAYVPGDVNLWSNLTGGEVIDLFVKLRGSNNKNRREELIEKFDLDPSKKCRSYSKGNRQKVALVAAFAAEADLYILDEPTSGLDPLMERVFQQCVMDIKRQGKSILLSSHILSEVEKLCDKVSIIREGKIIEAGSLDELRHLTRTSMSIKTREEIPSLDEVKGIHDIQEKDDLLTFQVDTEELSDIIKYISKYDLVKLESTGPKLEDLFMRHYEGDGGV
;
A
#
# COMPACT_ATOMS: atom_id res chain seq x y z
N MET A 1 13.82 -12.79 -8.91
CA MET A 1 13.24 -12.91 -10.28
C MET A 1 11.95 -12.13 -10.27
N ALA A 2 11.81 -11.15 -11.16
CA ALA A 2 10.64 -10.29 -11.22
C ALA A 2 9.39 -11.06 -11.66
N VAL A 3 8.29 -10.88 -10.93
CA VAL A 3 6.95 -11.41 -11.25
C VAL A 3 6.16 -10.38 -12.05
N ILE A 4 6.30 -9.09 -11.69
CA ILE A 4 5.76 -7.96 -12.45
C ILE A 4 6.95 -7.11 -12.90
N LYS A 5 6.90 -6.67 -14.15
CA LYS A 5 7.80 -5.65 -14.67
C LYS A 5 7.05 -4.69 -15.57
N ALA A 6 7.16 -3.41 -15.26
CA ALA A 6 6.67 -2.31 -16.09
C ALA A 6 7.83 -1.35 -16.34
N SER A 7 7.94 -0.84 -17.56
CA SER A 7 8.99 0.07 -17.96
C SER A 7 8.43 1.20 -18.79
N ASN A 8 8.67 2.43 -18.35
CA ASN A 8 8.30 3.68 -19.01
C ASN A 8 6.83 3.73 -19.45
N LEU A 9 5.91 3.27 -18.58
CA LEU A 9 4.50 3.25 -18.91
C LEU A 9 3.94 4.66 -19.02
N LYS A 10 3.34 4.97 -20.18
CA LYS A 10 2.61 6.22 -20.41
C LYS A 10 1.17 5.93 -20.79
N LYS A 11 0.25 6.75 -20.28
CA LYS A 11 -1.17 6.66 -20.60
C LYS A 11 -1.85 8.01 -20.54
N ASN A 12 -2.56 8.34 -21.60
CA ASN A 12 -3.36 9.56 -21.70
C ASN A 12 -4.85 9.21 -21.86
N PHE A 13 -5.72 9.96 -21.24
CA PHE A 13 -7.16 9.96 -21.48
C PHE A 13 -7.57 11.34 -22.01
N GLY A 14 -7.64 11.48 -23.31
CA GLY A 14 -7.80 12.77 -23.95
C GLY A 14 -6.61 13.70 -23.66
N LYS A 15 -6.86 14.81 -22.96
CA LYS A 15 -5.81 15.77 -22.55
C LYS A 15 -5.18 15.42 -21.18
N ALA A 16 -5.80 14.54 -20.43
CA ALA A 16 -5.31 14.18 -19.09
C ALA A 16 -4.23 13.09 -19.19
N LYS A 17 -3.03 13.41 -18.72
CA LYS A 17 -1.91 12.48 -18.61
C LYS A 17 -2.06 11.68 -17.31
N ALA A 18 -2.49 10.42 -17.43
CA ALA A 18 -2.70 9.55 -16.28
C ALA A 18 -1.42 8.84 -15.83
N LEU A 19 -0.52 8.52 -16.76
CA LEU A 19 0.82 7.99 -16.48
C LEU A 19 1.85 8.68 -17.38
N ASP A 20 3.02 8.99 -16.82
CA ASP A 20 4.11 9.71 -17.46
C ASP A 20 5.47 9.05 -17.17
N GLY A 21 5.65 7.82 -17.64
CA GLY A 21 6.91 7.09 -17.51
C GLY A 21 7.00 6.30 -16.19
N VAL A 22 5.98 5.49 -15.87
CA VAL A 22 5.99 4.66 -14.66
C VAL A 22 6.84 3.41 -14.87
N ASP A 23 7.82 3.24 -13.98
CA ASP A 23 8.63 2.04 -13.83
C ASP A 23 8.21 1.29 -12.56
N LEU A 24 8.04 -0.03 -12.64
CA LEU A 24 7.64 -0.87 -11.50
C LEU A 24 8.24 -2.27 -11.64
N GLU A 25 8.83 -2.77 -10.56
CA GLU A 25 9.33 -4.15 -10.51
C GLU A 25 8.95 -4.82 -9.19
N VAL A 26 8.20 -5.93 -9.26
CA VAL A 26 7.80 -6.73 -8.11
C VAL A 26 8.46 -8.10 -8.21
N ASN A 27 9.16 -8.54 -7.17
CA ASN A 27 9.83 -9.81 -7.14
C ASN A 27 8.95 -10.94 -6.60
N LYS A 28 9.37 -12.18 -6.90
CA LYS A 28 8.65 -13.36 -6.40
C LYS A 28 8.69 -13.42 -4.86
N GLY A 29 7.53 -13.65 -4.24
CA GLY A 29 7.37 -13.77 -2.79
C GLY A 29 7.39 -12.43 -2.05
N GLU A 30 7.39 -11.30 -2.77
CA GLU A 30 7.41 -9.95 -2.23
C GLU A 30 6.00 -9.39 -2.07
N ILE A 31 5.75 -8.66 -0.99
CA ILE A 31 4.62 -7.76 -0.87
C ILE A 31 5.10 -6.36 -1.26
N TYR A 32 4.60 -5.86 -2.36
CA TYR A 32 4.97 -4.57 -2.91
C TYR A 32 3.85 -3.56 -2.75
N GLY A 33 4.12 -2.45 -2.08
CA GLY A 33 3.20 -1.33 -1.88
C GLY A 33 3.26 -0.33 -3.04
N PHE A 34 2.12 0.05 -3.57
CA PHE A 34 1.99 1.06 -4.60
C PHE A 34 1.15 2.21 -4.07
N ILE A 35 1.82 3.26 -3.59
CA ILE A 35 1.24 4.30 -2.74
C ILE A 35 1.05 5.60 -3.52
N GLY A 36 -0.03 6.30 -3.27
CA GLY A 36 -0.27 7.63 -3.83
C GLY A 36 -1.69 8.11 -3.57
N PRO A 37 -1.96 9.40 -3.75
CA PRO A 37 -3.30 9.96 -3.59
C PRO A 37 -4.28 9.44 -4.64
N ASN A 38 -5.54 9.76 -4.46
CA ASN A 38 -6.56 9.48 -5.47
C ASN A 38 -6.23 10.25 -6.75
N GLY A 39 -6.32 9.56 -7.90
CA GLY A 39 -5.96 10.15 -9.19
C GLY A 39 -4.46 10.11 -9.55
N ALA A 40 -3.57 9.64 -8.68
CA ALA A 40 -2.13 9.58 -8.95
C ALA A 40 -1.72 8.62 -10.08
N GLY A 41 -2.60 7.70 -10.51
CA GLY A 41 -2.30 6.73 -11.57
C GLY A 41 -2.28 5.26 -11.12
N LYS A 42 -2.49 4.96 -9.82
CA LYS A 42 -2.45 3.60 -9.25
C LYS A 42 -3.34 2.62 -10.02
N THR A 43 -4.65 2.85 -10.03
CA THR A 43 -5.62 1.99 -10.72
C THR A 43 -5.36 1.92 -12.23
N THR A 44 -4.88 2.99 -12.87
CA THR A 44 -4.51 3.00 -14.28
C THR A 44 -3.35 2.04 -14.54
N THR A 45 -2.30 2.09 -13.71
CA THR A 45 -1.16 1.16 -13.78
C THR A 45 -1.63 -0.29 -13.61
N ILE A 46 -2.44 -0.56 -12.59
CA ILE A 46 -3.01 -1.89 -12.32
C ILE A 46 -3.83 -2.40 -13.52
N ARG A 47 -4.66 -1.56 -14.13
CA ARG A 47 -5.46 -1.95 -15.31
C ARG A 47 -4.60 -2.25 -16.53
N ILE A 48 -3.46 -1.58 -16.71
CA ILE A 48 -2.49 -1.90 -17.76
C ILE A 48 -1.84 -3.25 -17.46
N LEU A 49 -1.37 -3.50 -16.24
CA LEU A 49 -0.80 -4.78 -15.81
C LEU A 49 -1.76 -5.95 -16.02
N LEU A 50 -3.05 -5.72 -15.80
CA LEU A 50 -4.10 -6.74 -16.03
C LEU A 50 -4.53 -6.86 -17.50
N GLY A 51 -3.96 -6.08 -18.42
CA GLY A 51 -4.38 -6.08 -19.83
C GLY A 51 -5.83 -5.63 -20.06
N ILE A 52 -6.41 -4.86 -19.12
CA ILE A 52 -7.76 -4.28 -19.24
C ILE A 52 -7.73 -3.05 -20.14
N ILE A 53 -6.66 -2.26 -20.05
CA ILE A 53 -6.39 -1.11 -20.92
C ILE A 53 -4.98 -1.23 -21.48
N LYS A 54 -4.77 -0.74 -22.69
CA LYS A 54 -3.45 -0.71 -23.33
C LYS A 54 -2.70 0.56 -22.94
N ALA A 55 -1.39 0.44 -22.64
CA ALA A 55 -0.51 1.60 -22.51
C ALA A 55 -0.36 2.29 -23.87
N ASP A 56 -0.14 3.61 -23.87
CA ASP A 56 0.16 4.36 -25.09
C ASP A 56 1.63 4.18 -25.48
N GLU A 57 2.52 4.14 -24.47
CA GLU A 57 3.94 3.84 -24.62
C GLU A 57 4.42 2.98 -23.43
N GLY A 58 5.60 2.37 -23.61
CA GLY A 58 6.22 1.53 -22.60
C GLY A 58 5.81 0.07 -22.70
N TYR A 59 6.22 -0.74 -21.70
CA TYR A 59 6.03 -2.17 -21.69
C TYR A 59 5.63 -2.65 -20.29
N ALA A 60 4.72 -3.61 -20.24
CA ALA A 60 4.33 -4.28 -19.00
C ALA A 60 4.32 -5.80 -19.19
N SER A 61 4.81 -6.54 -18.21
CA SER A 61 4.79 -7.99 -18.21
C SER A 61 4.47 -8.54 -16.82
N ILE A 62 3.81 -9.71 -16.81
CA ILE A 62 3.58 -10.51 -15.61
C ILE A 62 4.03 -11.95 -15.89
N PHE A 63 4.83 -12.52 -14.99
CA PHE A 63 5.47 -13.84 -15.17
C PHE A 63 6.30 -13.95 -16.46
N GLY A 64 6.88 -12.83 -16.94
CA GLY A 64 7.63 -12.76 -18.19
C GLY A 64 6.77 -12.77 -19.45
N LYS A 65 5.44 -12.72 -19.33
CA LYS A 65 4.47 -12.67 -20.44
C LYS A 65 4.00 -11.23 -20.63
N ASP A 66 3.75 -10.80 -21.87
CA ASP A 66 3.24 -9.48 -22.19
C ASP A 66 1.84 -9.26 -21.60
N ALA A 67 1.68 -8.18 -20.84
CA ALA A 67 0.45 -7.91 -20.09
C ALA A 67 -0.78 -7.74 -20.97
N TRP A 68 -0.62 -7.21 -22.20
CA TRP A 68 -1.72 -7.01 -23.13
C TRP A 68 -2.00 -8.24 -23.99
N ASN A 69 -0.96 -8.82 -24.61
CA ASN A 69 -1.12 -9.90 -25.58
C ASN A 69 -1.41 -11.25 -24.91
N ASP A 70 -0.85 -11.48 -23.72
CA ASP A 70 -0.97 -12.76 -22.98
C ASP A 70 -1.92 -12.67 -21.77
N ALA A 71 -2.80 -11.64 -21.71
CA ALA A 71 -3.66 -11.38 -20.57
C ALA A 71 -4.45 -12.61 -20.08
N VAL A 72 -5.00 -13.41 -21.00
CA VAL A 72 -5.77 -14.62 -20.67
C VAL A 72 -4.92 -15.64 -19.90
N GLU A 73 -3.68 -15.87 -20.32
CA GLU A 73 -2.77 -16.80 -19.65
C GLU A 73 -2.31 -16.25 -18.29
N ILE A 74 -2.07 -14.96 -18.22
CA ILE A 74 -1.72 -14.26 -16.98
C ILE A 74 -2.84 -14.39 -15.95
N HIS A 75 -4.09 -14.16 -16.35
CA HIS A 75 -5.25 -14.19 -15.46
C HIS A 75 -5.50 -15.58 -14.84
N LYS A 76 -5.03 -16.66 -15.43
CA LYS A 76 -5.09 -17.99 -14.80
C LYS A 76 -4.32 -18.07 -13.49
N ARG A 77 -3.36 -17.17 -13.27
CA ARG A 77 -2.42 -17.17 -12.14
C ARG A 77 -2.50 -15.93 -11.27
N VAL A 78 -3.30 -14.93 -11.65
CA VAL A 78 -3.44 -13.66 -10.93
C VAL A 78 -4.80 -13.57 -10.23
N ALA A 79 -4.89 -13.28 -8.95
CA ALA A 79 -6.10 -12.84 -8.26
C ALA A 79 -6.15 -11.31 -8.22
N TYR A 80 -7.29 -10.74 -8.53
CA TYR A 80 -7.49 -9.30 -8.52
C TYR A 80 -8.66 -8.90 -7.63
N VAL A 81 -8.43 -7.93 -6.76
CA VAL A 81 -9.45 -7.24 -5.97
C VAL A 81 -9.48 -5.78 -6.42
N PRO A 82 -10.57 -5.30 -7.04
CA PRO A 82 -10.68 -3.92 -7.47
C PRO A 82 -11.01 -2.99 -6.29
N GLY A 83 -10.60 -1.71 -6.38
CA GLY A 83 -10.91 -0.70 -5.37
C GLY A 83 -12.39 -0.32 -5.28
N ASP A 84 -13.12 -0.48 -6.40
CA ASP A 84 -14.57 -0.36 -6.44
C ASP A 84 -15.19 -1.68 -6.88
N VAL A 85 -15.75 -2.41 -5.92
CA VAL A 85 -16.29 -3.74 -6.12
C VAL A 85 -17.72 -3.67 -6.61
N ASN A 86 -17.92 -4.02 -7.88
CA ASN A 86 -19.22 -4.17 -8.50
C ASN A 86 -19.55 -5.66 -8.71
N LEU A 87 -20.61 -6.14 -8.04
CA LEU A 87 -21.05 -7.53 -8.06
C LEU A 87 -22.39 -7.65 -8.81
N TRP A 88 -22.67 -8.83 -9.34
CA TRP A 88 -23.95 -9.12 -9.97
C TRP A 88 -25.08 -9.07 -8.94
N SER A 89 -25.97 -8.10 -9.07
CA SER A 89 -27.00 -7.77 -8.09
C SER A 89 -27.95 -8.93 -7.74
N ASN A 90 -28.15 -9.84 -8.68
CA ASN A 90 -29.06 -10.99 -8.55
C ASN A 90 -28.39 -12.25 -7.96
N LEU A 91 -27.07 -12.30 -7.89
CA LEU A 91 -26.34 -13.40 -7.26
C LEU A 91 -26.22 -13.16 -5.76
N THR A 92 -26.04 -14.23 -5.00
CA THR A 92 -25.63 -14.16 -3.59
C THR A 92 -24.11 -13.99 -3.51
N GLY A 93 -23.60 -13.54 -2.37
CA GLY A 93 -22.16 -13.47 -2.12
C GLY A 93 -21.48 -14.83 -2.28
N GLY A 94 -22.13 -15.91 -1.79
CA GLY A 94 -21.63 -17.26 -1.94
C GLY A 94 -21.57 -17.72 -3.40
N GLU A 95 -22.60 -17.43 -4.21
CA GLU A 95 -22.61 -17.73 -5.64
C GLU A 95 -21.49 -17.02 -6.40
N VAL A 96 -21.20 -15.76 -6.04
CA VAL A 96 -20.08 -15.01 -6.63
C VAL A 96 -18.74 -15.62 -6.24
N ILE A 97 -18.54 -15.94 -4.97
CA ILE A 97 -17.29 -16.60 -4.51
C ILE A 97 -17.09 -17.93 -5.24
N ASP A 98 -18.14 -18.76 -5.30
CA ASP A 98 -18.10 -20.06 -5.99
C ASP A 98 -17.78 -19.93 -7.47
N LEU A 99 -18.32 -18.90 -8.14
CA LEU A 99 -18.01 -18.61 -9.52
C LEU A 99 -16.52 -18.36 -9.74
N PHE A 100 -15.91 -17.47 -8.95
CA PHE A 100 -14.49 -17.15 -9.08
C PHE A 100 -13.58 -18.33 -8.72
N VAL A 101 -13.91 -19.10 -7.69
CA VAL A 101 -13.17 -20.32 -7.30
C VAL A 101 -13.22 -21.34 -8.43
N LYS A 102 -14.39 -21.57 -9.03
CA LYS A 102 -14.55 -22.53 -10.14
C LYS A 102 -13.83 -22.09 -11.40
N LEU A 103 -13.89 -20.80 -11.77
CA LEU A 103 -13.18 -20.27 -12.94
C LEU A 103 -11.66 -20.51 -12.87
N ARG A 104 -11.12 -20.68 -11.67
CA ARG A 104 -9.69 -20.98 -11.45
C ARG A 104 -9.40 -22.48 -11.32
N GLY A 105 -10.41 -23.33 -11.40
CA GLY A 105 -10.24 -24.76 -11.22
C GLY A 105 -9.92 -25.18 -9.78
N SER A 106 -10.02 -24.27 -8.81
CA SER A 106 -9.89 -24.59 -7.39
C SER A 106 -11.17 -25.29 -6.88
N ASN A 107 -11.01 -26.27 -6.00
CA ASN A 107 -12.11 -26.98 -5.35
C ASN A 107 -11.96 -27.00 -3.82
N ASN A 108 -11.16 -26.11 -3.26
CA ASN A 108 -10.87 -26.06 -1.83
C ASN A 108 -12.05 -25.47 -1.04
N LYS A 109 -13.09 -26.29 -0.81
CA LYS A 109 -14.27 -25.89 -0.05
C LYS A 109 -13.93 -25.50 1.39
N ASN A 110 -12.98 -26.17 2.02
CA ASN A 110 -12.59 -25.85 3.40
C ASN A 110 -12.00 -24.44 3.50
N ARG A 111 -11.16 -24.05 2.54
CA ARG A 111 -10.59 -22.71 2.50
C ARG A 111 -11.64 -21.62 2.28
N ARG A 112 -12.62 -21.91 1.43
CA ARG A 112 -13.78 -21.03 1.21
C ARG A 112 -14.57 -20.77 2.50
N GLU A 113 -14.96 -21.86 3.20
CA GLU A 113 -15.74 -21.74 4.45
C GLU A 113 -14.93 -21.01 5.55
N GLU A 114 -13.67 -21.37 5.71
CA GLU A 114 -12.76 -20.69 6.66
C GLU A 114 -12.70 -19.17 6.41
N LEU A 115 -12.60 -18.74 5.14
CA LEU A 115 -12.53 -17.32 4.80
C LEU A 115 -13.88 -16.62 5.00
N ILE A 116 -14.99 -17.26 4.68
CA ILE A 116 -16.33 -16.72 4.94
C ILE A 116 -16.52 -16.46 6.44
N GLU A 117 -16.11 -17.39 7.28
CA GLU A 117 -16.17 -17.26 8.73
C GLU A 117 -15.22 -16.15 9.22
N LYS A 118 -13.96 -16.15 8.79
CA LYS A 118 -12.96 -15.12 9.17
C LYS A 118 -13.40 -13.70 8.82
N PHE A 119 -14.02 -13.50 7.66
CA PHE A 119 -14.52 -12.19 7.24
C PHE A 119 -15.91 -11.86 7.77
N ASP A 120 -16.50 -12.70 8.61
CA ASP A 120 -17.86 -12.52 9.14
C ASP A 120 -18.83 -12.13 8.00
N LEU A 121 -18.88 -12.96 6.97
CA LEU A 121 -19.67 -12.72 5.76
C LEU A 121 -20.89 -13.68 5.73
N ASP A 122 -22.09 -13.13 5.59
CA ASP A 122 -23.29 -13.94 5.30
C ASP A 122 -23.37 -14.22 3.79
N PRO A 123 -22.96 -15.40 3.30
CA PRO A 123 -22.89 -15.70 1.87
C PRO A 123 -24.25 -15.90 1.22
N SER A 124 -25.33 -16.00 1.99
CA SER A 124 -26.69 -16.24 1.49
C SER A 124 -27.38 -14.98 0.95
N LYS A 125 -26.93 -13.80 1.37
CA LYS A 125 -27.51 -12.51 0.97
C LYS A 125 -27.24 -12.20 -0.50
N LYS A 126 -28.22 -11.59 -1.17
CA LYS A 126 -28.06 -11.06 -2.54
C LYS A 126 -27.10 -9.86 -2.55
N CYS A 127 -26.25 -9.77 -3.58
CA CYS A 127 -25.23 -8.73 -3.69
C CYS A 127 -25.81 -7.30 -3.67
N ARG A 128 -27.04 -7.10 -4.15
CA ARG A 128 -27.73 -5.80 -4.09
C ARG A 128 -28.00 -5.30 -2.67
N SER A 129 -28.07 -6.20 -1.67
CA SER A 129 -28.32 -5.85 -0.27
C SER A 129 -27.05 -5.63 0.56
N TYR A 130 -25.88 -5.85 -0.02
CA TYR A 130 -24.62 -5.63 0.70
C TYR A 130 -24.24 -4.16 0.76
N SER A 131 -23.72 -3.74 1.91
CA SER A 131 -22.98 -2.48 2.05
C SER A 131 -21.70 -2.51 1.19
N LYS A 132 -21.05 -1.35 1.03
CA LYS A 132 -19.75 -1.27 0.36
C LYS A 132 -18.75 -2.24 0.99
N GLY A 133 -18.63 -2.24 2.33
CA GLY A 133 -17.71 -3.14 3.06
C GLY A 133 -18.03 -4.63 2.84
N ASN A 134 -19.29 -5.03 2.83
CA ASN A 134 -19.65 -6.43 2.57
C ASN A 134 -19.37 -6.85 1.11
N ARG A 135 -19.54 -5.96 0.12
CA ARG A 135 -19.10 -6.24 -1.25
C ARG A 135 -17.58 -6.43 -1.32
N GLN A 136 -16.84 -5.61 -0.58
CA GLN A 136 -15.38 -5.74 -0.47
C GLN A 136 -14.99 -7.09 0.16
N LYS A 137 -15.66 -7.50 1.24
CA LYS A 137 -15.45 -8.83 1.85
C LYS A 137 -15.69 -9.97 0.84
N VAL A 138 -16.74 -9.90 0.03
CA VAL A 138 -16.99 -10.92 -1.04
C VAL A 138 -15.82 -10.99 -2.01
N ALA A 139 -15.30 -9.85 -2.49
CA ALA A 139 -14.17 -9.81 -3.42
C ALA A 139 -12.89 -10.38 -2.79
N LEU A 140 -12.60 -10.03 -1.53
CA LEU A 140 -11.45 -10.55 -0.79
C LEU A 140 -11.54 -12.07 -0.58
N VAL A 141 -12.70 -12.57 -0.12
CA VAL A 141 -12.92 -14.00 0.07
C VAL A 141 -12.77 -14.74 -1.27
N ALA A 142 -13.35 -14.23 -2.35
CA ALA A 142 -13.22 -14.83 -3.68
C ALA A 142 -11.76 -14.88 -4.16
N ALA A 143 -10.99 -13.80 -3.95
CA ALA A 143 -9.59 -13.73 -4.34
C ALA A 143 -8.71 -14.69 -3.51
N PHE A 144 -8.90 -14.73 -2.19
CA PHE A 144 -8.07 -15.54 -1.29
C PHE A 144 -8.43 -17.04 -1.29
N ALA A 145 -9.67 -17.38 -1.65
CA ALA A 145 -10.08 -18.78 -1.83
C ALA A 145 -9.63 -19.36 -3.17
N ALA A 146 -9.31 -18.53 -4.15
CA ALA A 146 -9.05 -18.94 -5.52
C ALA A 146 -7.60 -19.38 -5.81
N GLU A 147 -6.71 -19.41 -4.81
CA GLU A 147 -5.30 -19.82 -4.92
C GLU A 147 -4.59 -19.28 -6.17
N ALA A 148 -3.90 -18.16 -6.04
CA ALA A 148 -3.15 -17.52 -7.11
C ALA A 148 -1.64 -17.52 -6.83
N ASP A 149 -0.82 -17.24 -7.85
CA ASP A 149 0.61 -17.02 -7.68
C ASP A 149 0.94 -15.55 -7.41
N LEU A 150 0.07 -14.67 -7.90
CA LEU A 150 0.15 -13.21 -7.70
C LEU A 150 -1.22 -12.67 -7.32
N TYR A 151 -1.24 -11.85 -6.30
CA TYR A 151 -2.43 -11.09 -5.87
C TYR A 151 -2.21 -9.61 -6.18
N ILE A 152 -3.14 -9.02 -6.94
CA ILE A 152 -3.18 -7.57 -7.19
C ILE A 152 -4.38 -7.03 -6.44
N LEU A 153 -4.12 -6.18 -5.44
CA LEU A 153 -5.11 -5.68 -4.49
C LEU A 153 -5.17 -4.15 -4.63
N ASP A 154 -6.23 -3.64 -5.25
CA ASP A 154 -6.40 -2.21 -5.47
C ASP A 154 -7.29 -1.64 -4.35
N GLU A 155 -6.69 -0.90 -3.41
CA GLU A 155 -7.34 -0.32 -2.23
C GLU A 155 -8.23 -1.33 -1.45
N PRO A 156 -7.71 -2.50 -1.07
CA PRO A 156 -8.50 -3.64 -0.62
C PRO A 156 -9.22 -3.44 0.71
N THR A 157 -8.81 -2.50 1.53
CA THR A 157 -9.39 -2.20 2.85
C THR A 157 -10.49 -1.14 2.80
N SER A 158 -10.75 -0.56 1.61
CA SER A 158 -11.75 0.49 1.44
C SER A 158 -13.14 0.04 1.91
N GLY A 159 -13.65 0.67 2.99
CA GLY A 159 -14.95 0.39 3.56
C GLY A 159 -15.01 -0.81 4.52
N LEU A 160 -13.87 -1.39 4.86
CA LEU A 160 -13.77 -2.34 5.96
C LEU A 160 -13.73 -1.60 7.31
N ASP A 161 -14.21 -2.26 8.34
CA ASP A 161 -14.01 -1.83 9.72
C ASP A 161 -12.62 -2.28 10.23
N PRO A 162 -12.10 -1.70 11.34
CA PRO A 162 -10.77 -2.01 11.86
C PRO A 162 -10.53 -3.49 12.21
N LEU A 163 -11.59 -4.23 12.56
CA LEU A 163 -11.46 -5.66 12.84
C LEU A 163 -11.22 -6.44 11.55
N MET A 164 -11.96 -6.12 10.50
CA MET A 164 -11.83 -6.75 9.20
C MET A 164 -10.53 -6.37 8.49
N GLU A 165 -10.01 -5.15 8.73
CA GLU A 165 -8.66 -4.78 8.27
C GLU A 165 -7.58 -5.69 8.89
N ARG A 166 -7.68 -6.02 10.18
CA ARG A 166 -6.76 -6.97 10.83
C ARG A 166 -6.88 -8.37 10.22
N VAL A 167 -8.10 -8.84 9.94
CA VAL A 167 -8.32 -10.14 9.27
C VAL A 167 -7.68 -10.13 7.89
N PHE A 168 -7.86 -9.06 7.12
CA PHE A 168 -7.22 -8.86 5.82
C PHE A 168 -5.68 -8.93 5.94
N GLN A 169 -5.08 -8.20 6.89
CA GLN A 169 -3.63 -8.20 7.14
C GLN A 169 -3.12 -9.61 7.44
N GLN A 170 -3.83 -10.37 8.26
CA GLN A 170 -3.48 -11.77 8.56
C GLN A 170 -3.51 -12.64 7.30
N CYS A 171 -4.56 -12.52 6.47
CA CYS A 171 -4.66 -13.26 5.22
C CYS A 171 -3.53 -12.91 4.23
N VAL A 172 -3.15 -11.65 4.13
CA VAL A 172 -2.02 -11.19 3.32
C VAL A 172 -0.70 -11.82 3.79
N MET A 173 -0.46 -11.84 5.10
CA MET A 173 0.73 -12.47 5.67
C MET A 173 0.74 -13.98 5.50
N ASP A 174 -0.43 -14.65 5.56
CA ASP A 174 -0.54 -16.09 5.27
C ASP A 174 -0.18 -16.40 3.80
N ILE A 175 -0.62 -15.58 2.88
CA ILE A 175 -0.30 -15.68 1.44
C ILE A 175 1.21 -15.48 1.21
N LYS A 176 1.82 -14.49 1.88
CA LYS A 176 3.27 -14.27 1.84
C LYS A 176 4.05 -15.50 2.33
N ARG A 177 3.64 -16.10 3.45
CA ARG A 177 4.28 -17.31 4.01
C ARG A 177 4.23 -18.50 3.03
N GLN A 178 3.25 -18.53 2.13
CA GLN A 178 3.15 -19.52 1.05
C GLN A 178 4.07 -19.19 -0.15
N GLY A 179 4.87 -18.13 -0.07
CA GLY A 179 5.79 -17.72 -1.14
C GLY A 179 5.11 -17.06 -2.35
N LYS A 180 3.86 -16.62 -2.19
CA LYS A 180 3.12 -15.89 -3.22
C LYS A 180 3.51 -14.42 -3.23
N SER A 181 3.30 -13.74 -4.36
CA SER A 181 3.60 -12.32 -4.53
C SER A 181 2.35 -11.48 -4.44
N ILE A 182 2.48 -10.26 -3.93
CA ILE A 182 1.35 -9.35 -3.75
C ILE A 182 1.74 -7.95 -4.23
N LEU A 183 0.93 -7.35 -5.09
CA LEU A 183 0.94 -5.92 -5.39
C LEU A 183 -0.25 -5.29 -4.68
N LEU A 184 0.01 -4.43 -3.70
CA LEU A 184 -1.00 -3.76 -2.88
C LEU A 184 -0.99 -2.27 -3.20
N SER A 185 -2.08 -1.73 -3.77
CA SER A 185 -2.24 -0.28 -3.85
C SER A 185 -2.99 0.24 -2.62
N SER A 186 -2.53 1.35 -2.09
CA SER A 186 -3.19 2.03 -0.95
C SER A 186 -2.87 3.52 -0.96
N HIS A 187 -3.74 4.30 -0.33
CA HIS A 187 -3.47 5.68 0.07
C HIS A 187 -3.23 5.78 1.59
N ILE A 188 -3.30 4.66 2.32
CA ILE A 188 -3.09 4.56 3.76
C ILE A 188 -1.67 4.07 4.02
N LEU A 189 -0.78 4.99 4.39
CA LEU A 189 0.64 4.71 4.60
C LEU A 189 0.90 3.70 5.71
N SER A 190 0.18 3.82 6.83
CA SER A 190 0.33 2.93 7.98
C SER A 190 -0.07 1.46 7.69
N GLU A 191 -0.91 1.22 6.69
CA GLU A 191 -1.23 -0.14 6.20
C GLU A 191 -0.04 -0.72 5.45
N VAL A 192 0.55 0.07 4.57
CA VAL A 192 1.68 -0.34 3.74
C VAL A 192 2.93 -0.59 4.58
N GLU A 193 3.19 0.26 5.57
CA GLU A 193 4.30 0.08 6.52
C GLU A 193 4.25 -1.23 7.30
N LYS A 194 3.05 -1.76 7.55
CA LYS A 194 2.85 -3.02 8.28
C LYS A 194 3.00 -4.27 7.40
N LEU A 195 2.71 -4.15 6.12
CA LEU A 195 2.56 -5.31 5.23
C LEU A 195 3.67 -5.44 4.20
N CYS A 196 4.15 -4.32 3.64
CA CYS A 196 4.99 -4.34 2.45
C CYS A 196 6.48 -4.52 2.76
N ASP A 197 7.20 -5.15 1.86
CA ASP A 197 8.66 -5.26 1.89
C ASP A 197 9.30 -4.07 1.18
N LYS A 198 8.69 -3.66 0.06
CA LYS A 198 9.09 -2.53 -0.76
C LYS A 198 7.88 -1.72 -1.17
N VAL A 199 8.13 -0.48 -1.51
CA VAL A 199 7.07 0.44 -1.95
C VAL A 199 7.55 1.32 -3.10
N SER A 200 6.59 1.78 -3.90
CA SER A 200 6.74 2.94 -4.78
C SER A 200 5.69 3.97 -4.45
N ILE A 201 6.11 5.23 -4.39
CA ILE A 201 5.22 6.38 -4.23
C ILE A 201 4.98 6.98 -5.61
N ILE A 202 3.72 7.01 -6.03
CA ILE A 202 3.31 7.61 -7.30
C ILE A 202 2.56 8.92 -7.05
N ARG A 203 2.91 9.96 -7.82
CA ARG A 203 2.22 11.24 -7.86
C ARG A 203 2.14 11.73 -9.30
N GLU A 204 0.97 12.21 -9.72
CA GLU A 204 0.74 12.78 -11.06
C GLU A 204 1.26 11.90 -12.21
N GLY A 205 1.06 10.59 -12.08
CA GLY A 205 1.48 9.60 -13.07
C GLY A 205 2.97 9.29 -13.11
N LYS A 206 3.76 9.72 -12.12
CA LYS A 206 5.21 9.46 -12.02
C LYS A 206 5.55 8.80 -10.69
N ILE A 207 6.53 7.90 -10.71
CA ILE A 207 7.15 7.42 -9.48
C ILE A 207 8.07 8.52 -8.96
N ILE A 208 7.83 8.96 -7.73
CA ILE A 208 8.65 9.98 -7.06
C ILE A 208 9.69 9.35 -6.13
N GLU A 209 9.36 8.21 -5.52
CA GLU A 209 10.25 7.44 -4.68
C GLU A 209 9.95 5.94 -4.81
N ALA A 210 10.98 5.11 -4.70
CA ALA A 210 10.84 3.65 -4.66
C ALA A 210 12.01 3.02 -3.89
N GLY A 211 11.72 2.03 -3.06
CA GLY A 211 12.73 1.32 -2.29
C GLY A 211 12.13 0.38 -1.25
N SER A 212 12.97 -0.29 -0.48
CA SER A 212 12.52 -1.00 0.73
C SER A 212 12.03 0.01 1.79
N LEU A 213 11.19 -0.46 2.72
CA LEU A 213 10.74 0.39 3.81
C LEU A 213 11.90 0.94 4.64
N ASP A 214 12.95 0.14 4.83
CA ASP A 214 14.12 0.57 5.59
C ASP A 214 14.93 1.64 4.85
N GLU A 215 15.16 1.47 3.52
CA GLU A 215 15.79 2.50 2.70
C GLU A 215 15.02 3.83 2.74
N LEU A 216 13.70 3.77 2.61
CA LEU A 216 12.86 4.97 2.62
C LEU A 216 12.79 5.63 4.00
N ARG A 217 12.82 4.85 5.09
CA ARG A 217 12.91 5.38 6.46
C ARG A 217 14.21 6.13 6.71
N HIS A 218 15.31 5.70 6.12
CA HIS A 218 16.58 6.44 6.22
C HIS A 218 16.54 7.81 5.54
N LEU A 219 15.61 8.02 4.61
CA LEU A 219 15.37 9.34 4.00
C LEU A 219 14.50 10.26 4.87
N THR A 220 13.96 9.76 5.98
CA THR A 220 13.10 10.50 6.90
C THR A 220 13.81 10.74 8.23
N ARG A 221 13.31 11.71 8.99
CA ARG A 221 13.86 12.11 10.28
C ARG A 221 13.10 11.49 11.43
N THR A 222 13.76 11.29 12.56
CA THR A 222 13.11 10.91 13.81
C THR A 222 12.44 12.13 14.43
N SER A 223 11.13 12.05 14.71
CA SER A 223 10.43 13.10 15.46
C SER A 223 10.64 12.89 16.95
N MET A 224 11.06 13.93 17.64
CA MET A 224 11.26 13.94 19.10
C MET A 224 10.40 15.00 19.75
N SER A 225 9.79 14.66 20.88
CA SER A 225 9.10 15.59 21.77
C SER A 225 9.69 15.48 23.15
N ILE A 226 10.18 16.59 23.67
CA ILE A 226 10.87 16.64 24.97
C ILE A 226 10.28 17.70 25.87
N LYS A 227 10.38 17.46 27.17
CA LYS A 227 10.19 18.47 28.23
C LYS A 227 11.40 18.43 29.15
N THR A 228 12.01 19.57 29.42
CA THR A 228 13.13 19.74 30.31
C THR A 228 12.76 20.69 31.46
N ARG A 229 13.46 20.61 32.59
CA ARG A 229 13.30 21.61 33.68
C ARG A 229 14.08 22.85 33.42
N GLU A 230 15.19 22.77 32.73
CA GLU A 230 16.03 23.86 32.32
C GLU A 230 15.78 24.20 30.87
N GLU A 231 15.85 25.46 30.49
CA GLU A 231 15.75 25.89 29.10
C GLU A 231 16.99 25.41 28.32
N ILE A 232 16.78 24.87 27.14
CA ILE A 232 17.86 24.43 26.26
C ILE A 232 18.25 25.60 25.35
N PRO A 233 19.42 26.24 25.55
CA PRO A 233 19.86 27.32 24.71
C PRO A 233 20.23 26.84 23.31
N SER A 234 19.87 27.63 22.30
CA SER A 234 20.35 27.44 20.90
C SER A 234 20.14 26.03 20.33
N LEU A 235 18.97 25.44 20.60
CA LEU A 235 18.61 24.12 20.03
C LEU A 235 18.60 24.15 18.48
N ASP A 236 18.33 25.30 17.90
CA ASP A 236 18.35 25.59 16.48
C ASP A 236 19.75 25.59 15.85
N GLU A 237 20.81 25.79 16.68
CA GLU A 237 22.21 25.74 16.23
C GLU A 237 22.78 24.30 16.27
N VAL A 238 22.05 23.33 16.85
CA VAL A 238 22.53 21.96 16.96
C VAL A 238 22.38 21.25 15.63
N LYS A 239 23.50 20.75 15.09
CA LYS A 239 23.52 20.02 13.82
C LYS A 239 22.59 18.83 13.85
N GLY A 240 21.78 18.68 12.81
CA GLY A 240 20.85 17.56 12.64
C GLY A 240 19.52 17.75 13.35
N ILE A 241 19.23 18.91 13.92
CA ILE A 241 17.93 19.30 14.44
C ILE A 241 17.22 20.20 13.42
N HIS A 242 15.93 19.95 13.22
CA HIS A 242 15.09 20.64 12.24
C HIS A 242 13.66 20.83 12.79
N ASP A 243 12.92 21.75 12.21
CA ASP A 243 11.49 21.97 12.43
C ASP A 243 11.09 22.09 13.91
N ILE A 244 11.82 22.93 14.66
CA ILE A 244 11.59 23.13 16.09
C ILE A 244 10.27 23.86 16.29
N GLN A 245 9.41 23.28 17.10
CA GLN A 245 8.14 23.88 17.54
C GLN A 245 8.03 23.77 19.06
N GLU A 246 7.57 24.83 19.68
CA GLU A 246 7.28 24.88 21.12
C GLU A 246 5.78 25.05 21.34
N LYS A 247 5.19 24.16 22.11
CA LYS A 247 3.78 24.21 22.50
C LYS A 247 3.59 23.62 23.88
N ASP A 248 2.96 24.38 24.78
CA ASP A 248 2.59 23.93 26.14
C ASP A 248 3.80 23.35 26.93
N ASP A 249 4.95 24.02 26.91
CA ASP A 249 6.24 23.61 27.50
C ASP A 249 6.80 22.29 26.89
N LEU A 250 6.31 21.85 25.75
CA LEU A 250 6.81 20.69 25.01
C LEU A 250 7.57 21.18 23.77
N LEU A 251 8.85 20.86 23.68
CA LEU A 251 9.65 21.10 22.50
C LEU A 251 9.53 19.89 21.57
N THR A 252 9.05 20.12 20.35
CA THR A 252 8.95 19.10 19.30
C THR A 252 9.86 19.48 18.15
N PHE A 253 10.69 18.55 17.67
CA PHE A 253 11.62 18.76 16.58
C PHE A 253 11.93 17.48 15.84
N GLN A 254 12.51 17.59 14.66
CA GLN A 254 12.98 16.47 13.85
C GLN A 254 14.49 16.31 13.96
N VAL A 255 14.95 15.06 13.95
CA VAL A 255 16.36 14.71 14.13
C VAL A 255 16.83 13.81 12.97
N ASP A 256 17.96 14.16 12.37
CA ASP A 256 18.61 13.30 11.40
C ASP A 256 19.09 12.00 12.12
N THR A 257 18.77 10.85 11.54
CA THR A 257 18.97 9.53 12.19
C THR A 257 20.43 9.31 12.62
N GLU A 258 21.39 9.82 11.87
CA GLU A 258 22.83 9.70 12.14
C GLU A 258 23.27 10.50 13.38
N GLU A 259 22.61 11.62 13.67
CA GLU A 259 22.93 12.54 14.78
C GLU A 259 22.14 12.23 16.07
N LEU A 260 21.22 11.25 16.02
CA LEU A 260 20.29 10.97 17.14
C LEU A 260 21.04 10.70 18.47
N SER A 261 22.14 9.95 18.45
CA SER A 261 22.91 9.61 19.65
C SER A 261 23.52 10.84 20.32
N ASP A 262 24.05 11.77 19.54
CA ASP A 262 24.71 12.94 20.06
C ASP A 262 23.70 14.00 20.54
N ILE A 263 22.57 14.09 19.84
CA ILE A 263 21.47 14.95 20.26
C ILE A 263 20.87 14.47 21.60
N ILE A 264 20.68 13.16 21.79
CA ILE A 264 20.20 12.61 23.08
C ILE A 264 21.20 12.95 24.21
N LYS A 265 22.50 12.79 23.99
CA LYS A 265 23.54 13.18 24.95
C LYS A 265 23.51 14.67 25.27
N TYR A 266 23.27 15.52 24.25
CA TYR A 266 23.18 16.97 24.43
C TYR A 266 21.97 17.34 25.31
N ILE A 267 20.79 16.84 24.98
CA ILE A 267 19.52 17.12 25.67
C ILE A 267 19.55 16.60 27.11
N SER A 268 20.19 15.44 27.36
CA SER A 268 20.26 14.85 28.70
C SER A 268 20.96 15.72 29.76
N LYS A 269 21.68 16.77 29.35
CA LYS A 269 22.33 17.72 30.27
C LYS A 269 21.35 18.70 30.93
N TYR A 270 20.13 18.84 30.41
CA TYR A 270 19.14 19.86 30.78
C TYR A 270 17.99 19.31 31.63
N ASP A 271 18.26 18.36 32.51
CA ASP A 271 17.29 17.71 33.42
C ASP A 271 15.98 17.30 32.70
N LEU A 272 16.11 16.30 31.84
CA LEU A 272 15.05 15.78 30.98
C LEU A 272 13.91 15.17 31.82
N VAL A 273 12.71 15.73 31.69
CA VAL A 273 11.49 15.28 32.40
C VAL A 273 10.66 14.31 31.57
N LYS A 274 10.60 14.58 30.25
CA LYS A 274 9.83 13.75 29.31
C LYS A 274 10.59 13.64 28.00
N LEU A 275 10.63 12.43 27.43
CA LEU A 275 11.16 12.16 26.11
C LEU A 275 10.19 11.19 25.41
N GLU A 276 9.66 11.62 24.30
CA GLU A 276 8.95 10.78 23.35
C GLU A 276 9.71 10.82 22.03
N SER A 277 9.99 9.65 21.46
CA SER A 277 10.65 9.52 20.17
C SER A 277 9.78 8.67 19.27
N THR A 278 9.46 9.20 18.12
CA THR A 278 8.75 8.47 17.07
C THR A 278 9.70 8.30 15.90
N GLY A 279 9.98 7.04 15.58
CA GLY A 279 10.84 6.71 14.43
C GLY A 279 10.29 7.27 13.11
N PRO A 280 11.14 7.32 12.09
CA PRO A 280 10.80 7.82 10.78
C PRO A 280 9.54 7.13 10.22
N LYS A 281 8.58 7.89 9.71
CA LYS A 281 7.37 7.38 9.08
C LYS A 281 7.38 7.69 7.58
N LEU A 282 6.81 6.79 6.77
CA LEU A 282 6.59 7.07 5.35
C LEU A 282 5.70 8.30 5.13
N GLU A 283 4.86 8.63 6.13
CA GLU A 283 4.00 9.80 6.10
C GLU A 283 4.79 11.11 6.03
N ASP A 284 5.92 11.19 6.74
CA ASP A 284 6.82 12.35 6.73
C ASP A 284 7.48 12.51 5.35
N LEU A 285 7.90 11.39 4.72
CA LEU A 285 8.43 11.40 3.36
C LEU A 285 7.36 11.85 2.35
N PHE A 286 6.15 11.33 2.49
CA PHE A 286 5.03 11.68 1.64
C PHE A 286 4.70 13.17 1.75
N MET A 287 4.62 13.72 2.97
CA MET A 287 4.32 15.13 3.23
C MET A 287 5.38 16.08 2.66
N ARG A 288 6.67 15.74 2.76
CA ARG A 288 7.76 16.55 2.16
C ARG A 288 7.58 16.77 0.66
N HIS A 289 7.14 15.73 -0.07
CA HIS A 289 6.86 15.86 -1.51
C HIS A 289 5.63 16.71 -1.82
N TYR A 290 4.76 16.96 -0.80
CA TYR A 290 3.60 17.84 -0.93
C TYR A 290 3.90 19.30 -0.52
N GLU A 291 4.75 19.50 0.48
CA GLU A 291 5.10 20.83 1.00
C GLU A 291 6.15 21.52 0.13
N GLY A 292 7.01 20.77 -0.57
CA GLY A 292 8.04 21.33 -1.47
C GLY A 292 7.52 22.05 -2.71
N ASP A 293 6.27 21.85 -3.11
CA ASP A 293 5.63 22.53 -4.26
C ASP A 293 4.71 23.71 -3.84
N GLY A 294 4.58 24.00 -2.55
CA GLY A 294 3.69 25.06 -2.00
C GLY A 294 4.36 26.40 -1.73
N GLY A 295 5.61 26.57 -2.11
CA GLY A 295 6.38 27.79 -1.92
C GLY A 295 6.48 28.65 -3.19
N VAL A 296 5.38 29.25 -3.64
CA VAL A 296 5.37 30.54 -4.40
C VAL A 296 4.10 31.29 -4.04
#